data_5ebc968815758b1ee63bbad0b3540a76
#
_entry.id   5ebc968815758b1ee63bbad0b3540a76
#
_cell.length_a   1.000
_cell.length_b   1.000
_cell.length_c   1.000
_cell.angle_alpha   90.00
_cell.angle_beta   90.00
_cell.angle_gamma   90.00
#
_symmetry.space_group_name_H-M   'P 1'
#
loop_
_entity.id
_entity.type
_entity.pdbx_description
1 polymer ?
#
loop_
_entity_poly.entity_id
_entity_poly.type
_entity_poly.pdbx_seq_one_letter_code
_entity_poly.pdbx_strand_id
1 'polypeptide(L)'
;YRRQRQMCIRDRIRYCVEKVAHRIPVVAGTGSNCTETAVYLSQEAEKIGADGLLVVTPYYNKATQNGLYQHFKMVADSVKLPILLYNVPSRTGTTLQPETIVRLCRDVENIVGVKDATGNISQTAHLMSIADGCVDLYSGEDAIIVPMLSLGAKGVISVLSNVAPQETHQICSLYFEGKVKESCELQLKAVPLVEALFCEVNPITVKKAMQ
;
A
#
# COMPACT_ATOMS: atom_id res chain seq x y z
N TYR A 1 -19.39 11.52 14.86
CA TYR A 1 -18.02 11.53 14.27
C TYR A 1 -17.69 10.28 13.47
N ARG A 2 -17.94 9.05 13.97
CA ARG A 2 -17.60 7.80 13.25
C ARG A 2 -18.38 7.66 11.93
N ARG A 3 -19.70 7.90 11.92
CA ARG A 3 -20.54 7.85 10.70
C ARG A 3 -20.13 8.89 9.66
N GLN A 4 -19.84 10.14 10.08
CA GLN A 4 -19.39 11.19 9.17
C GLN A 4 -18.06 10.85 8.50
N ARG A 5 -17.09 10.28 9.25
CA ARG A 5 -15.81 9.84 8.68
C ARG A 5 -15.99 8.72 7.63
N GLN A 6 -16.87 7.76 7.90
CA GLN A 6 -17.19 6.69 6.94
C GLN A 6 -17.87 7.23 5.68
N MET A 7 -18.78 8.19 5.81
CA MET A 7 -19.39 8.87 4.65
C MET A 7 -18.34 9.59 3.82
N CYS A 8 -17.43 10.35 4.45
CA CYS A 8 -16.34 11.03 3.73
C CYS A 8 -15.41 10.06 2.98
N ILE A 9 -15.12 8.87 3.53
CA ILE A 9 -14.31 7.86 2.85
C ILE A 9 -15.04 7.36 1.60
N ARG A 10 -16.31 6.97 1.70
CA ARG A 10 -17.10 6.49 0.56
C ARG A 10 -17.24 7.53 -0.54
N ASP A 11 -17.51 8.78 -0.16
CA ASP A 11 -17.67 9.87 -1.13
C ASP A 11 -16.38 10.15 -1.91
N ARG A 12 -15.22 10.04 -1.25
CA ARG A 12 -13.92 10.14 -1.92
C ARG A 12 -13.67 8.98 -2.88
N ILE A 13 -13.96 7.75 -2.46
CA ILE A 13 -13.80 6.57 -3.32
C ILE A 13 -14.69 6.74 -4.56
N ARG A 14 -15.97 7.09 -4.38
CA ARG A 14 -16.91 7.32 -5.48
C ARG A 14 -16.40 8.41 -6.43
N TYR A 15 -15.98 9.55 -5.89
CA TYR A 15 -15.42 10.62 -6.70
C TYR A 15 -14.21 10.17 -7.53
N CYS A 16 -13.29 9.39 -6.92
CA CYS A 16 -12.14 8.87 -7.65
C CYS A 16 -12.55 7.90 -8.75
N VAL A 17 -13.45 6.95 -8.48
CA VAL A 17 -13.95 5.98 -9.47
C VAL A 17 -14.60 6.72 -10.65
N GLU A 18 -15.51 7.66 -10.38
CA GLU A 18 -16.18 8.46 -11.40
C GLU A 18 -15.19 9.29 -12.23
N LYS A 19 -14.23 9.96 -11.59
CA LYS A 19 -13.23 10.80 -12.29
C LYS A 19 -12.23 9.99 -13.10
N VAL A 20 -11.83 8.84 -12.59
CA VAL A 20 -10.92 7.92 -13.30
C VAL A 20 -11.62 7.29 -14.51
N ALA A 21 -12.93 7.00 -14.39
CA ALA A 21 -13.75 6.46 -15.49
C ALA A 21 -13.06 5.27 -16.20
N HIS A 22 -12.57 4.31 -15.44
CA HIS A 22 -11.89 3.08 -15.89
C HIS A 22 -10.62 3.28 -16.74
N ARG A 23 -10.03 4.49 -16.77
CA ARG A 23 -8.77 4.74 -17.51
C ARG A 23 -7.56 4.07 -16.86
N ILE A 24 -7.58 3.93 -15.55
CA ILE A 24 -6.59 3.22 -14.72
C ILE A 24 -7.31 2.55 -13.54
N PRO A 25 -6.74 1.49 -12.92
CA PRO A 25 -7.33 0.89 -11.73
C PRO A 25 -7.39 1.86 -10.54
N VAL A 26 -8.48 1.78 -9.77
CA VAL A 26 -8.66 2.50 -8.50
C VAL A 26 -8.54 1.53 -7.34
N VAL A 27 -7.50 1.67 -6.53
CA VAL A 27 -7.28 0.88 -5.31
C VAL A 27 -7.71 1.69 -4.09
N ALA A 28 -8.75 1.24 -3.40
CA ALA A 28 -9.36 1.94 -2.29
C ALA A 28 -8.75 1.55 -0.93
N GLY A 29 -8.34 2.52 -0.13
CA GLY A 29 -7.91 2.31 1.26
C GLY A 29 -9.11 2.09 2.19
N THR A 30 -9.33 0.85 2.65
CA THR A 30 -10.50 0.46 3.45
C THR A 30 -10.16 -0.09 4.84
N GLY A 31 -8.86 -0.17 5.18
CA GLY A 31 -8.41 -0.69 6.46
C GLY A 31 -8.89 0.10 7.68
N SER A 32 -9.06 -0.60 8.77
CA SER A 32 -9.46 -0.08 10.08
C SER A 32 -8.89 -0.96 11.19
N ASN A 33 -8.76 -0.40 12.39
CA ASN A 33 -8.43 -1.20 13.59
C ASN A 33 -9.63 -1.96 14.17
N CYS A 34 -10.80 -1.81 13.59
CA CYS A 34 -12.01 -2.59 13.87
C CYS A 34 -12.35 -3.42 12.63
N THR A 35 -12.35 -4.74 12.75
CA THR A 35 -12.55 -5.66 11.63
C THR A 35 -13.89 -5.45 10.94
N GLU A 36 -14.98 -5.30 11.71
CA GLU A 36 -16.32 -5.01 11.16
C GLU A 36 -16.35 -3.73 10.32
N THR A 37 -15.60 -2.71 10.76
CA THR A 37 -15.50 -1.45 10.01
C THR A 37 -14.70 -1.64 8.72
N ALA A 38 -13.62 -2.42 8.75
CA ALA A 38 -12.84 -2.74 7.55
C ALA A 38 -13.68 -3.55 6.54
N VAL A 39 -14.42 -4.56 7.01
CA VAL A 39 -15.37 -5.34 6.20
C VAL A 39 -16.40 -4.41 5.54
N TYR A 40 -17.07 -3.58 6.34
CA TYR A 40 -18.08 -2.65 5.83
C TYR A 40 -17.52 -1.71 4.75
N LEU A 41 -16.37 -1.08 5.02
CA LEU A 41 -15.75 -0.16 4.05
C LEU A 41 -15.30 -0.88 2.77
N SER A 42 -14.82 -2.11 2.88
CA SER A 42 -14.39 -2.93 1.75
C SER A 42 -15.58 -3.30 0.85
N GLN A 43 -16.69 -3.73 1.43
CA GLN A 43 -17.92 -3.99 0.71
C GLN A 43 -18.51 -2.74 0.04
N GLU A 44 -18.44 -1.59 0.70
CA GLU A 44 -18.89 -0.33 0.10
C GLU A 44 -17.97 0.11 -1.05
N ALA A 45 -16.64 -0.08 -0.94
CA ALA A 45 -15.71 0.22 -2.02
C ALA A 45 -15.96 -0.68 -3.25
N GLU A 46 -16.23 -1.97 -3.05
CA GLU A 46 -16.61 -2.91 -4.11
C GLU A 46 -17.90 -2.48 -4.81
N LYS A 47 -18.95 -2.14 -4.06
CA LYS A 47 -20.24 -1.63 -4.61
C LYS A 47 -20.07 -0.33 -5.40
N ILE A 48 -19.13 0.52 -5.01
CA ILE A 48 -18.85 1.79 -5.70
C ILE A 48 -18.08 1.55 -7.01
N GLY A 49 -17.44 0.39 -7.19
CA GLY A 49 -16.70 0.03 -8.39
C GLY A 49 -15.19 0.28 -8.29
N ALA A 50 -14.61 0.19 -7.09
CA ALA A 50 -13.16 0.11 -6.95
C ALA A 50 -12.63 -1.18 -7.61
N ASP A 51 -11.39 -1.14 -8.11
CA ASP A 51 -10.75 -2.28 -8.78
C ASP A 51 -9.92 -3.14 -7.82
N GLY A 52 -9.57 -2.62 -6.65
CA GLY A 52 -8.81 -3.31 -5.62
C GLY A 52 -8.87 -2.59 -4.28
N LEU A 53 -8.36 -3.24 -3.26
CA LEU A 53 -8.35 -2.73 -1.90
C LEU A 53 -6.94 -2.68 -1.32
N LEU A 54 -6.66 -1.63 -0.55
CA LEU A 54 -5.45 -1.50 0.27
C LEU A 54 -5.88 -1.51 1.74
N VAL A 55 -5.52 -2.57 2.45
CA VAL A 55 -5.97 -2.80 3.83
C VAL A 55 -4.78 -2.73 4.79
N VAL A 56 -4.74 -1.66 5.59
CA VAL A 56 -3.70 -1.46 6.60
C VAL A 56 -3.89 -2.40 7.79
N THR A 57 -2.78 -2.83 8.40
CA THR A 57 -2.81 -3.57 9.67
C THR A 57 -3.60 -2.79 10.73
N PRO A 58 -4.40 -3.47 11.59
CA PRO A 58 -5.05 -2.82 12.71
C PRO A 58 -4.04 -2.03 13.54
N TYR A 59 -4.28 -0.72 13.67
CA TYR A 59 -3.44 0.20 14.41
C TYR A 59 -3.91 0.32 15.85
N TYR A 60 -3.01 0.67 16.78
CA TYR A 60 -3.25 0.85 18.21
C TYR A 60 -3.42 -0.46 19.00
N ASN A 61 -4.21 -1.42 18.51
CA ASN A 61 -4.62 -2.64 19.25
C ASN A 61 -3.48 -3.65 19.45
N LYS A 62 -2.37 -3.54 18.72
CA LYS A 62 -1.20 -4.46 18.78
C LYS A 62 -1.61 -5.94 18.71
N ALA A 63 -2.38 -6.28 17.69
CA ALA A 63 -2.87 -7.65 17.48
C ALA A 63 -1.70 -8.64 17.29
N THR A 64 -1.90 -9.89 17.73
CA THR A 64 -0.98 -10.99 17.46
C THR A 64 -0.99 -11.37 15.98
N GLN A 65 0.02 -12.11 15.50
CA GLN A 65 0.09 -12.55 14.09
C GLN A 65 -1.14 -13.37 13.68
N ASN A 66 -1.63 -14.23 14.57
CA ASN A 66 -2.88 -14.98 14.30
C ASN A 66 -4.11 -14.06 14.29
N GLY A 67 -4.16 -13.04 15.15
CA GLY A 67 -5.22 -12.03 15.12
C GLY A 67 -5.19 -11.22 13.82
N LEU A 68 -4.00 -10.84 13.32
CA LEU A 68 -3.82 -10.18 12.02
C LEU A 68 -4.29 -11.08 10.88
N TYR A 69 -3.91 -12.36 10.91
CA TYR A 69 -4.37 -13.34 9.91
C TYR A 69 -5.91 -13.41 9.86
N GLN A 70 -6.56 -13.57 11.01
CA GLN A 70 -8.02 -13.62 11.07
C GLN A 70 -8.68 -12.32 10.61
N HIS A 71 -8.11 -11.16 11.00
CA HIS A 71 -8.60 -9.86 10.56
C HIS A 71 -8.61 -9.73 9.03
N PHE A 72 -7.47 -10.00 8.38
CA PHE A 72 -7.36 -9.90 6.93
C PHE A 72 -8.21 -10.94 6.21
N LYS A 73 -8.26 -12.17 6.73
CA LYS A 73 -9.10 -13.22 6.17
C LYS A 73 -10.58 -12.84 6.21
N MET A 74 -11.09 -12.30 7.33
CA MET A 74 -12.49 -11.86 7.42
C MET A 74 -12.81 -10.72 6.43
N VAL A 75 -11.88 -9.78 6.22
CA VAL A 75 -12.04 -8.73 5.20
C VAL A 75 -12.08 -9.36 3.81
N ALA A 76 -11.16 -10.26 3.50
CA ALA A 76 -11.05 -10.90 2.20
C ALA A 76 -12.26 -11.78 1.88
N ASP A 77 -12.75 -12.57 2.85
CA ASP A 77 -13.96 -13.41 2.70
C ASP A 77 -15.23 -12.58 2.41
N SER A 78 -15.21 -11.28 2.70
CA SER A 78 -16.37 -10.39 2.54
C SER A 78 -16.52 -9.72 1.17
N VAL A 79 -15.50 -9.84 0.31
CA VAL A 79 -15.41 -9.17 -1.00
C VAL A 79 -14.73 -10.08 -2.03
N LYS A 80 -14.88 -9.75 -3.32
CA LYS A 80 -14.21 -10.46 -4.43
C LYS A 80 -13.00 -9.70 -4.98
N LEU A 81 -12.84 -8.43 -4.61
CA LEU A 81 -11.75 -7.59 -5.09
C LEU A 81 -10.38 -8.08 -4.62
N PRO A 82 -9.32 -7.91 -5.42
CA PRO A 82 -7.96 -8.16 -4.97
C PRO A 82 -7.57 -7.20 -3.84
N ILE A 83 -6.86 -7.75 -2.86
CA ILE A 83 -6.44 -7.03 -1.65
C ILE A 83 -4.92 -6.99 -1.59
N LEU A 84 -4.38 -5.78 -1.41
CA LEU A 84 -3.02 -5.55 -0.97
C LEU A 84 -3.01 -5.30 0.55
N LEU A 85 -2.24 -6.10 1.25
CA LEU A 85 -1.94 -5.86 2.66
C LEU A 85 -1.09 -4.59 2.79
N TYR A 86 -1.30 -3.79 3.83
CA TYR A 86 -0.46 -2.60 4.05
C TYR A 86 0.24 -2.71 5.40
N ASN A 87 1.56 -2.90 5.34
CA ASN A 87 2.44 -3.07 6.50
C ASN A 87 3.23 -1.78 6.76
N VAL A 88 2.84 -1.02 7.79
CA VAL A 88 3.43 0.29 8.14
C VAL A 88 3.61 0.44 9.65
N PRO A 89 4.56 -0.28 10.25
CA PRO A 89 4.73 -0.35 11.71
C PRO A 89 4.92 1.01 12.39
N SER A 90 5.58 1.95 11.72
CA SER A 90 5.80 3.32 12.23
C SER A 90 4.50 4.08 12.52
N ARG A 91 3.39 3.69 11.88
CA ARG A 91 2.07 4.31 12.07
C ARG A 91 1.10 3.44 12.86
N THR A 92 1.24 2.13 12.77
CA THR A 92 0.28 1.19 13.37
C THR A 92 0.74 0.65 14.73
N GLY A 93 2.05 0.69 15.00
CA GLY A 93 2.65 0.04 16.17
C GLY A 93 2.63 -1.49 16.08
N THR A 94 2.36 -2.04 14.89
CA THR A 94 2.23 -3.50 14.66
C THR A 94 2.88 -3.86 13.34
N THR A 95 3.77 -4.85 13.36
CA THR A 95 4.42 -5.40 12.17
C THR A 95 3.73 -6.68 11.73
N LEU A 96 3.31 -6.75 10.47
CA LEU A 96 2.91 -8.00 9.85
C LEU A 96 4.18 -8.77 9.43
N GLN A 97 4.40 -9.93 10.03
CA GLN A 97 5.62 -10.71 9.79
C GLN A 97 5.60 -11.38 8.41
N PRO A 98 6.77 -11.62 7.79
CA PRO A 98 6.89 -12.26 6.48
C PRO A 98 6.10 -13.57 6.36
N GLU A 99 6.19 -14.44 7.35
CA GLU A 99 5.50 -15.73 7.37
C GLU A 99 3.96 -15.56 7.36
N THR A 100 3.47 -14.53 8.04
CA THR A 100 2.03 -14.22 8.07
C THR A 100 1.56 -13.66 6.73
N ILE A 101 2.37 -12.83 6.07
CA ILE A 101 2.08 -12.32 4.72
C ILE A 101 1.98 -13.49 3.73
N VAL A 102 3.02 -14.34 3.70
CA VAL A 102 3.06 -15.51 2.81
C VAL A 102 1.89 -16.44 3.07
N ARG A 103 1.58 -16.72 4.34
CA ARG A 103 0.43 -17.55 4.71
C ARG A 103 -0.88 -16.96 4.19
N LEU A 104 -1.10 -15.65 4.36
CA LEU A 104 -2.30 -14.96 3.85
C LEU A 104 -2.42 -15.07 2.33
N CYS A 105 -1.35 -14.80 1.60
CA CYS A 105 -1.36 -14.87 0.14
C CYS A 105 -1.53 -16.31 -0.40
N ARG A 106 -1.13 -17.33 0.36
CA ARG A 106 -1.33 -18.74 -0.02
C ARG A 106 -2.72 -19.26 0.32
N ASP A 107 -3.22 -18.91 1.50
CA ASP A 107 -4.48 -19.46 2.04
C ASP A 107 -5.72 -18.71 1.53
N VAL A 108 -5.58 -17.47 1.03
CA VAL A 108 -6.69 -16.58 0.70
C VAL A 108 -6.51 -16.03 -0.71
N GLU A 109 -7.30 -16.54 -1.66
CA GLU A 109 -7.15 -16.33 -3.10
C GLU A 109 -7.09 -14.84 -3.53
N ASN A 110 -7.88 -14.00 -2.91
CA ASN A 110 -7.96 -12.58 -3.26
C ASN A 110 -7.00 -11.68 -2.47
N ILE A 111 -6.14 -12.23 -1.60
CA ILE A 111 -5.00 -11.49 -1.03
C ILE A 111 -3.79 -11.71 -1.94
N VAL A 112 -3.48 -10.70 -2.75
CA VAL A 112 -2.52 -10.86 -3.86
C VAL A 112 -1.11 -10.35 -3.54
N GLY A 113 -0.93 -9.56 -2.48
CA GLY A 113 0.39 -9.02 -2.18
C GLY A 113 0.40 -8.02 -1.03
N VAL A 114 1.50 -7.27 -0.94
CA VAL A 114 1.74 -6.32 0.15
C VAL A 114 2.34 -5.00 -0.33
N LYS A 115 1.84 -3.89 0.21
CA LYS A 115 2.54 -2.61 0.27
C LYS A 115 3.41 -2.63 1.52
N ASP A 116 4.72 -2.75 1.34
CA ASP A 116 5.69 -2.75 2.44
C ASP A 116 6.25 -1.34 2.67
N ALA A 117 5.92 -0.77 3.82
CA ALA A 117 6.41 0.51 4.32
C ALA A 117 7.09 0.33 5.69
N THR A 118 7.79 -0.79 5.89
CA THR A 118 8.57 -1.07 7.09
C THR A 118 9.88 -0.30 7.13
N GLY A 119 10.43 0.07 5.96
CA GLY A 119 11.78 0.60 5.80
C GLY A 119 12.89 -0.44 6.09
N ASN A 120 12.52 -1.70 6.31
CA ASN A 120 13.45 -2.77 6.66
C ASN A 120 13.73 -3.69 5.46
N ILE A 121 14.74 -3.34 4.68
CA ILE A 121 15.15 -4.10 3.48
C ILE A 121 15.49 -5.55 3.79
N SER A 122 16.10 -5.84 4.96
CA SER A 122 16.42 -7.22 5.36
C SER A 122 15.17 -8.05 5.59
N GLN A 123 14.13 -7.47 6.21
CA GLN A 123 12.84 -8.13 6.38
C GLN A 123 12.13 -8.34 5.04
N THR A 124 12.21 -7.37 4.14
CA THR A 124 11.66 -7.51 2.78
C THR A 124 12.40 -8.60 1.99
N ALA A 125 13.74 -8.67 2.08
CA ALA A 125 14.50 -9.74 1.46
C ALA A 125 14.11 -11.11 2.00
N HIS A 126 13.93 -11.24 3.32
CA HIS A 126 13.41 -12.47 3.94
C HIS A 126 12.00 -12.82 3.42
N LEU A 127 11.09 -11.84 3.37
CA LEU A 127 9.75 -12.04 2.78
C LEU A 127 9.84 -12.63 1.39
N MET A 128 10.62 -12.01 0.50
CA MET A 128 10.71 -12.46 -0.88
C MET A 128 11.42 -13.80 -1.03
N SER A 129 12.35 -14.15 -0.12
CA SER A 129 13.03 -15.45 -0.12
C SER A 129 12.10 -16.63 0.21
N ILE A 130 11.00 -16.40 0.96
CA ILE A 130 10.03 -17.43 1.34
C ILE A 130 8.71 -17.33 0.56
N ALA A 131 8.51 -16.26 -0.22
CA ALA A 131 7.27 -15.99 -0.94
C ALA A 131 6.99 -16.97 -2.07
N ASP A 132 8.02 -17.51 -2.70
CA ASP A 132 7.88 -18.49 -3.81
C ASP A 132 6.89 -18.03 -4.90
N GLY A 133 6.95 -16.74 -5.24
CA GLY A 133 6.13 -16.13 -6.27
C GLY A 133 4.66 -15.82 -5.89
N CYS A 134 4.23 -16.16 -4.68
CA CYS A 134 2.83 -15.93 -4.26
C CYS A 134 2.53 -14.51 -3.75
N VAL A 135 3.53 -13.62 -3.66
CA VAL A 135 3.38 -12.28 -3.10
C VAL A 135 3.77 -11.21 -4.12
N ASP A 136 2.83 -10.39 -4.53
CA ASP A 136 3.14 -9.14 -5.24
C ASP A 136 3.61 -8.09 -4.25
N LEU A 137 4.89 -7.71 -4.35
CA LEU A 137 5.50 -6.70 -3.48
C LEU A 137 5.39 -5.30 -4.12
N TYR A 138 4.94 -4.32 -3.34
CA TYR A 138 5.00 -2.90 -3.69
C TYR A 138 5.74 -2.12 -2.61
N SER A 139 6.65 -1.22 -3.01
CA SER A 139 7.25 -0.28 -2.06
C SER A 139 6.20 0.67 -1.50
N GLY A 140 6.20 0.87 -0.20
CA GLY A 140 5.44 1.91 0.49
C GLY A 140 6.29 3.10 0.92
N GLU A 141 7.59 3.08 0.55
CA GLU A 141 8.61 4.04 0.96
C GLU A 141 9.28 4.63 -0.28
N ASP A 142 9.10 5.95 -0.49
CA ASP A 142 9.60 6.64 -1.68
C ASP A 142 11.13 6.73 -1.74
N ALA A 143 11.81 6.73 -0.59
CA ALA A 143 13.26 6.83 -0.53
C ALA A 143 14.01 5.56 -0.96
N ILE A 144 13.32 4.41 -1.03
CA ILE A 144 13.94 3.10 -1.32
C ILE A 144 13.25 2.33 -2.46
N ILE A 145 12.67 3.04 -3.44
CA ILE A 145 11.98 2.38 -4.57
C ILE A 145 12.92 1.40 -5.28
N VAL A 146 14.10 1.86 -5.72
CA VAL A 146 15.04 1.02 -6.48
C VAL A 146 15.55 -0.19 -5.68
N PRO A 147 15.97 -0.08 -4.41
CA PRO A 147 16.24 -1.25 -3.58
C PRO A 147 15.09 -2.24 -3.49
N MET A 148 13.84 -1.76 -3.40
CA MET A 148 12.66 -2.64 -3.39
C MET A 148 12.43 -3.32 -4.73
N LEU A 149 12.63 -2.60 -5.85
CA LEU A 149 12.57 -3.18 -7.20
C LEU A 149 13.62 -4.28 -7.38
N SER A 150 14.83 -4.12 -6.81
CA SER A 150 15.89 -5.14 -6.87
C SER A 150 15.54 -6.42 -6.09
N LEU A 151 14.62 -6.35 -5.15
CA LEU A 151 14.07 -7.51 -4.43
C LEU A 151 12.81 -8.08 -5.11
N GLY A 152 12.43 -7.58 -6.29
CA GLY A 152 11.29 -8.08 -7.06
C GLY A 152 9.98 -7.32 -6.87
N ALA A 153 10.03 -6.10 -6.30
CA ALA A 153 8.83 -5.27 -6.22
C ALA A 153 8.28 -4.94 -7.61
N LYS A 154 6.96 -4.89 -7.72
CA LYS A 154 6.21 -4.55 -8.95
C LYS A 154 6.12 -3.03 -9.18
N GLY A 155 6.51 -2.23 -8.20
CA GLY A 155 6.45 -0.77 -8.25
C GLY A 155 6.34 -0.15 -6.87
N VAL A 156 5.76 1.05 -6.81
CA VAL A 156 5.61 1.83 -5.59
C VAL A 156 4.19 2.38 -5.44
N ILE A 157 3.69 2.41 -4.21
CA ILE A 157 2.47 3.15 -3.83
C ILE A 157 2.95 4.38 -3.05
N SER A 158 3.14 5.47 -3.75
CA SER A 158 3.99 6.60 -3.44
C SER A 158 3.24 7.81 -2.89
N VAL A 159 3.90 8.60 -2.05
CA VAL A 159 3.50 9.96 -1.70
C VAL A 159 4.11 10.97 -2.69
N LEU A 160 5.37 10.75 -3.09
CA LEU A 160 6.09 11.58 -4.07
C LEU A 160 5.29 11.74 -5.38
N SER A 161 4.61 10.69 -5.84
CA SER A 161 3.82 10.69 -7.07
C SER A 161 2.67 11.70 -7.10
N ASN A 162 2.26 12.25 -5.96
CA ASN A 162 1.26 13.33 -5.92
C ASN A 162 1.80 14.67 -6.42
N VAL A 163 3.12 14.89 -6.35
CA VAL A 163 3.78 16.15 -6.72
C VAL A 163 4.78 15.99 -7.88
N ALA A 164 5.32 14.79 -8.06
CA ALA A 164 6.28 14.45 -9.11
C ALA A 164 5.89 13.09 -9.76
N PRO A 165 4.71 12.99 -10.40
CA PRO A 165 4.22 11.71 -10.94
C PRO A 165 5.08 11.15 -12.08
N GLN A 166 5.63 12.03 -12.94
CA GLN A 166 6.46 11.60 -14.06
C GLN A 166 7.79 11.01 -13.58
N GLU A 167 8.47 11.68 -12.66
CA GLU A 167 9.74 11.24 -12.10
C GLU A 167 9.56 9.93 -11.32
N THR A 168 8.48 9.83 -10.54
CA THR A 168 8.17 8.57 -9.81
C THR A 168 7.91 7.42 -10.77
N HIS A 169 7.17 7.66 -11.86
CA HIS A 169 6.97 6.66 -12.90
C HIS A 169 8.29 6.28 -13.58
N GLN A 170 9.13 7.28 -13.92
CA GLN A 170 10.43 7.04 -14.58
C GLN A 170 11.40 6.23 -13.72
N ILE A 171 11.42 6.40 -12.42
CA ILE A 171 12.23 5.57 -11.52
C ILE A 171 11.90 4.09 -11.74
N CYS A 172 10.62 3.73 -11.78
CA CYS A 172 10.20 2.34 -11.99
C CYS A 172 10.43 1.88 -13.44
N SER A 173 10.04 2.67 -14.44
CA SER A 173 10.13 2.27 -15.84
C SER A 173 11.58 2.09 -16.31
N LEU A 174 12.49 2.99 -15.94
CA LEU A 174 13.92 2.85 -16.23
C LEU A 174 14.49 1.57 -15.62
N TYR A 175 14.09 1.24 -14.40
CA TYR A 175 14.53 -0.01 -13.78
C TYR A 175 14.07 -1.23 -14.58
N PHE A 176 12.79 -1.30 -14.95
CA PHE A 176 12.23 -2.42 -15.73
C PHE A 176 12.76 -2.48 -17.16
N GLU A 177 13.22 -1.36 -17.74
CA GLU A 177 13.93 -1.31 -19.02
C GLU A 177 15.40 -1.78 -18.92
N GLY A 178 15.89 -2.13 -17.71
CA GLY A 178 17.29 -2.52 -17.48
C GLY A 178 18.26 -1.33 -17.32
N LYS A 179 17.77 -0.10 -17.35
CA LYS A 179 18.54 1.14 -17.15
C LYS A 179 18.68 1.45 -15.66
N VAL A 180 19.23 0.48 -14.92
CA VAL A 180 19.28 0.52 -13.45
C VAL A 180 20.06 1.72 -12.92
N LYS A 181 21.16 2.10 -13.61
CA LYS A 181 21.98 3.24 -13.18
C LYS A 181 21.19 4.55 -13.25
N GLU A 182 20.49 4.79 -14.35
CA GLU A 182 19.66 5.99 -14.57
C GLU A 182 18.48 6.03 -13.58
N SER A 183 17.87 4.88 -13.30
CA SER A 183 16.84 4.74 -12.27
C SER A 183 17.38 5.12 -10.88
N CYS A 184 18.58 4.63 -10.51
CA CYS A 184 19.24 4.99 -9.25
C CYS A 184 19.56 6.50 -9.17
N GLU A 185 20.09 7.07 -10.23
CA GLU A 185 20.43 8.50 -10.29
C GLU A 185 19.18 9.37 -10.09
N LEU A 186 18.06 9.00 -10.74
CA LEU A 186 16.78 9.70 -10.58
C LEU A 186 16.21 9.52 -9.17
N GLN A 187 16.28 8.30 -8.61
CA GLN A 187 15.89 8.02 -7.22
C GLN A 187 16.66 8.91 -6.24
N LEU A 188 18.00 8.95 -6.34
CA LEU A 188 18.83 9.75 -5.44
C LEU A 188 18.55 11.25 -5.57
N LYS A 189 18.30 11.73 -6.79
CA LYS A 189 17.91 13.12 -7.04
C LYS A 189 16.56 13.48 -6.41
N ALA A 190 15.66 12.51 -6.27
CA ALA A 190 14.34 12.72 -5.66
C ALA A 190 14.37 12.73 -4.12
N VAL A 191 15.40 12.17 -3.47
CA VAL A 191 15.48 12.03 -2.00
C VAL A 191 15.26 13.35 -1.26
N PRO A 192 15.87 14.50 -1.62
CA PRO A 192 15.65 15.75 -0.89
C PRO A 192 14.17 16.19 -0.91
N LEU A 193 13.45 15.94 -2.02
CA LEU A 193 12.01 16.24 -2.11
C LEU A 193 11.21 15.26 -1.23
N VAL A 194 11.56 13.97 -1.22
CA VAL A 194 10.94 12.99 -0.32
C VAL A 194 11.10 13.40 1.13
N GLU A 195 12.30 13.77 1.57
CA GLU A 195 12.56 14.26 2.93
C GLU A 195 11.72 15.49 3.27
N ALA A 196 11.61 16.45 2.35
CA ALA A 196 10.76 17.62 2.52
C ALA A 196 9.27 17.27 2.64
N LEU A 197 8.78 16.26 1.90
CA LEU A 197 7.40 15.79 1.98
C LEU A 197 7.08 15.08 3.31
N PHE A 198 8.09 14.62 4.04
CA PHE A 198 7.96 13.92 5.32
C PHE A 198 8.54 14.69 6.51
N CYS A 199 8.96 15.96 6.35
CA CYS A 199 9.44 16.79 7.45
C CYS A 199 8.36 17.06 8.52
N GLU A 200 7.10 16.95 8.15
CA GLU A 200 5.93 16.94 9.02
C GLU A 200 5.11 15.68 8.78
N VAL A 201 4.11 15.43 9.65
CA VAL A 201 3.25 14.25 9.54
C VAL A 201 2.49 14.25 8.21
N ASN A 202 2.74 13.25 7.36
CA ASN A 202 1.95 13.03 6.14
C ASN A 202 0.45 12.82 6.51
N PRO A 203 -0.52 13.55 5.89
CA PRO A 203 -0.43 14.23 4.60
C PRO A 203 -0.29 15.76 4.65
N ILE A 204 0.21 16.36 5.71
CA ILE A 204 0.25 17.83 5.88
C ILE A 204 1.08 18.47 4.76
N THR A 205 2.33 18.05 4.63
CA THR A 205 3.31 18.63 3.68
C THR A 205 2.93 18.36 2.23
N VAL A 206 2.53 17.13 1.87
CA VAL A 206 2.12 16.82 0.50
C VAL A 206 0.90 17.65 0.07
N LYS A 207 -0.08 17.86 0.95
CA LYS A 207 -1.23 18.74 0.67
C LYS A 207 -0.80 20.20 0.45
N LYS A 208 0.20 20.66 1.19
CA LYS A 208 0.74 22.00 1.00
C LYS A 208 1.49 22.13 -0.33
N ALA A 209 2.25 21.11 -0.69
CA ALA A 209 3.00 21.09 -1.95
C ALA A 209 2.09 21.03 -3.20
N MET A 210 0.84 20.55 -3.06
CA MET A 210 -0.15 20.46 -4.14
C MET A 210 -1.01 21.72 -4.30
N GLN A 211 -0.87 22.74 -3.43
CA GLN A 211 -1.57 24.02 -3.51
C GLN A 211 -0.85 25.01 -4.41
#